data_832ad814094978a228c8f83827d657fe
#
_entry.id   832ad814094978a228c8f83827d657fe
#
_cell.length_a   1.000
_cell.length_b   1.000
_cell.length_c   1.000
_cell.angle_alpha   90.00
_cell.angle_beta   90.00
_cell.angle_gamma   90.00
#
_symmetry.space_group_name_H-M   'P 1'
#
loop_
_entity.id
_entity.type
_entity.pdbx_description
1 polymer ?
#
loop_
_entity_poly.entity_id
_entity_poly.type
_entity_poly.pdbx_seq_one_letter_code
_entity_poly.pdbx_strand_id
1 'polypeptide(L)'
;MMNIFKANTKLSAQLGPVSGIEEYKLFVQRVKPLYFCTEKETRLYCLLKRFKVNFGECPYAEEGYRAKVRDMLNDFENKYAGTKQGIINSFLTVLPLLKKQSERYGEIKICKKCGEPANQEICNACNLLEELKNG
;
A
#
# COMPACT_ATOMS: atom_id res chain seq x y z
N MET A 1 0.81 3.34 -9.17
CA MET A 1 1.07 4.63 -9.88
C MET A 1 1.81 5.65 -9.02
N MET A 2 1.31 6.07 -7.83
CA MET A 2 1.99 7.10 -7.01
C MET A 2 3.48 6.84 -6.76
N ASN A 3 3.85 5.61 -6.41
CA ASN A 3 5.26 5.25 -6.18
C ASN A 3 6.09 5.29 -7.47
N ILE A 4 5.48 4.96 -8.62
CA ILE A 4 6.13 5.04 -9.92
C ILE A 4 6.41 6.51 -10.27
N PHE A 5 5.43 7.39 -10.10
CA PHE A 5 5.60 8.84 -10.35
C PHE A 5 6.63 9.49 -9.42
N LYS A 6 6.84 8.93 -8.23
CA LYS A 6 7.86 9.37 -7.27
C LYS A 6 9.19 8.61 -7.38
N ALA A 7 9.36 7.80 -8.43
CA ALA A 7 10.52 6.93 -8.64
C ALA A 7 10.86 6.03 -7.42
N ASN A 8 9.84 5.68 -6.61
CA ASN A 8 10.03 4.86 -5.43
C ASN A 8 9.81 3.38 -5.72
N THR A 9 10.79 2.75 -6.34
CA THR A 9 10.75 1.32 -6.70
C THR A 9 10.74 0.40 -5.49
N LYS A 10 11.41 0.80 -4.40
CA LYS A 10 11.45 0.03 -3.14
C LYS A 10 10.06 -0.12 -2.51
N LEU A 11 9.30 0.96 -2.41
CA LEU A 11 7.92 0.89 -1.95
C LEU A 11 7.00 0.19 -2.95
N SER A 12 7.30 0.27 -4.25
CA SER A 12 6.54 -0.47 -5.27
C SER A 12 6.67 -1.98 -5.10
N ALA A 13 7.85 -2.49 -4.77
CA ALA A 13 8.09 -3.91 -4.54
C ALA A 13 7.28 -4.49 -3.36
N GLN A 14 6.88 -3.65 -2.41
CA GLN A 14 6.07 -4.04 -1.25
C GLN A 14 4.56 -4.08 -1.55
N LEU A 15 4.16 -3.67 -2.76
CA LEU A 15 2.76 -3.72 -3.19
C LEU A 15 2.44 -5.09 -3.80
N GLY A 16 1.15 -5.36 -3.96
CA GLY A 16 0.66 -6.60 -4.55
C GLY A 16 -0.54 -7.15 -3.80
N PRO A 17 -1.16 -8.24 -4.32
CA PRO A 17 -2.29 -8.91 -3.66
C PRO A 17 -1.90 -9.55 -2.33
N VAL A 18 -0.64 -9.98 -2.21
CA VAL A 18 -0.03 -10.46 -0.97
C VAL A 18 1.12 -9.54 -0.62
N SER A 19 1.19 -9.08 0.61
CA SER A 19 2.25 -8.20 1.12
C SER A 19 2.72 -8.67 2.50
N GLY A 20 4.00 -8.48 2.78
CA GLY A 20 4.69 -8.96 3.97
C GLY A 20 5.92 -9.75 3.58
N ILE A 21 6.73 -10.12 4.57
CA ILE A 21 7.96 -10.88 4.39
C ILE A 21 7.64 -12.35 4.68
N GLU A 22 7.82 -13.20 3.68
CA GLU A 22 7.42 -14.60 3.74
C GLU A 22 8.25 -15.44 4.73
N GLU A 23 9.51 -15.10 4.91
CA GLU A 23 10.49 -15.93 5.62
C GLU A 23 10.71 -15.55 7.09
N TYR A 24 10.03 -14.54 7.60
CA TYR A 24 10.27 -14.06 8.96
C TYR A 24 9.12 -14.41 9.90
N LYS A 25 9.35 -15.29 10.85
CA LYS A 25 8.33 -15.83 11.79
C LYS A 25 7.54 -14.77 12.58
N LEU A 26 8.09 -13.56 12.73
CA LEU A 26 7.47 -12.47 13.48
C LEU A 26 6.56 -11.58 12.62
N PHE A 27 6.51 -11.80 11.29
CA PHE A 27 5.63 -11.05 10.40
C PHE A 27 4.49 -11.92 9.88
N VAL A 28 3.29 -11.38 9.98
CA VAL A 28 2.09 -11.99 9.39
C VAL A 28 1.90 -11.42 7.98
N GLN A 29 1.79 -12.31 7.00
CA GLN A 29 1.44 -11.92 5.64
C GLN A 29 0.03 -11.31 5.59
N ARG A 30 -0.11 -10.23 4.83
CA ARG A 30 -1.39 -9.58 4.57
C ARG A 30 -1.85 -9.91 3.16
N VAL A 31 -3.04 -10.50 3.06
CA VAL A 31 -3.72 -10.73 1.79
C VAL A 31 -4.77 -9.65 1.55
N LYS A 32 -4.99 -9.32 0.29
CA LYS A 32 -5.96 -8.30 -0.14
C LYS A 32 -6.98 -8.96 -1.07
N PRO A 33 -8.05 -9.56 -0.51
CA PRO A 33 -9.03 -10.32 -1.31
C PRO A 33 -9.69 -9.49 -2.42
N LEU A 34 -9.90 -8.20 -2.18
CA LEU A 34 -10.53 -7.26 -3.13
C LEU A 34 -9.53 -6.54 -4.04
N TYR A 35 -8.31 -7.08 -4.22
CA TYR A 35 -7.25 -6.41 -4.97
C TYR A 35 -7.64 -6.06 -6.42
N PHE A 36 -8.46 -6.90 -7.06
CA PHE A 36 -8.93 -6.72 -8.42
C PHE A 36 -10.31 -6.05 -8.52
N CYS A 37 -10.96 -5.79 -7.40
CA CYS A 37 -12.24 -5.10 -7.38
C CYS A 37 -12.02 -3.59 -7.34
N THR A 38 -12.75 -2.86 -8.17
CA THR A 38 -12.73 -1.40 -8.12
C THR A 38 -13.54 -0.88 -6.92
N GLU A 39 -13.22 0.31 -6.46
CA GLU A 39 -13.97 0.98 -5.41
C GLU A 39 -15.46 1.14 -5.80
N LYS A 40 -15.72 1.44 -7.07
CA LYS A 40 -17.09 1.57 -7.63
C LYS A 40 -17.88 0.27 -7.53
N GLU A 41 -17.27 -0.86 -7.88
CA GLU A 41 -17.90 -2.20 -7.76
C GLU A 41 -18.18 -2.56 -6.32
N THR A 42 -17.20 -2.34 -5.45
CA THR A 42 -17.32 -2.61 -4.01
C THR A 42 -18.45 -1.76 -3.39
N ARG A 43 -18.50 -0.47 -3.74
CA ARG A 43 -19.55 0.45 -3.29
C ARG A 43 -20.93 0.00 -3.78
N LEU A 44 -21.04 -0.35 -5.06
CA LEU A 44 -22.30 -0.83 -5.66
C LEU A 44 -22.76 -2.13 -4.98
N TYR A 45 -21.84 -3.07 -4.73
CA TYR A 45 -22.15 -4.30 -4.01
C TYR A 45 -22.71 -4.03 -2.61
N CYS A 46 -22.08 -3.12 -1.86
CA CYS A 46 -22.58 -2.73 -0.53
C CYS A 46 -23.98 -2.14 -0.57
N LEU A 47 -24.27 -1.30 -1.58
CA LEU A 47 -25.60 -0.71 -1.76
C LEU A 47 -26.65 -1.78 -2.10
N LEU A 48 -26.35 -2.69 -3.04
CA LEU A 48 -27.25 -3.77 -3.43
C LEU A 48 -27.54 -4.74 -2.28
N LYS A 49 -26.53 -5.02 -1.45
CA LYS A 49 -26.65 -5.87 -0.26
C LYS A 49 -27.21 -5.13 0.96
N ARG A 50 -27.49 -3.83 0.85
CA ARG A 50 -27.99 -2.97 1.93
C ARG A 50 -27.11 -2.99 3.18
N PHE A 51 -25.80 -3.08 2.99
CA PHE A 51 -24.86 -2.97 4.12
C PHE A 51 -24.89 -1.55 4.68
N LYS A 52 -24.86 -1.43 6.01
CA LYS A 52 -24.75 -0.12 6.68
C LYS A 52 -23.31 0.36 6.61
N VAL A 53 -22.96 1.04 5.51
CA VAL A 53 -21.62 1.58 5.27
C VAL A 53 -21.70 3.12 5.25
N ASN A 54 -20.80 3.78 5.95
CA ASN A 54 -20.63 5.22 5.83
C ASN A 54 -19.73 5.50 4.61
N PHE A 55 -20.30 6.14 3.59
CA PHE A 55 -19.59 6.56 2.38
C PHE A 55 -19.07 8.02 2.46
N GLY A 56 -19.04 8.61 3.65
CA GLY A 56 -18.51 9.94 3.86
C GLY A 56 -17.03 10.03 3.49
N GLU A 57 -16.67 11.09 2.79
CA GLU A 57 -15.27 11.35 2.44
C GLU A 57 -14.56 12.07 3.59
N CYS A 58 -13.27 11.75 3.76
CA CYS A 58 -12.44 12.49 4.70
C CYS A 58 -12.29 13.94 4.21
N PRO A 59 -12.51 14.96 5.04
CA PRO A 59 -12.38 16.36 4.63
C PRO A 59 -10.99 16.72 4.06
N TYR A 60 -9.96 15.99 4.45
CA TYR A 60 -8.58 16.16 3.94
C TYR A 60 -8.25 15.28 2.73
N ALA A 61 -9.21 14.56 2.17
CA ALA A 61 -8.96 13.62 1.06
C ALA A 61 -8.60 14.34 -0.26
N GLU A 62 -9.12 15.55 -0.47
CA GLU A 62 -8.99 16.29 -1.73
C GLU A 62 -7.64 17.01 -1.87
N GLU A 63 -6.98 17.37 -0.79
CA GLU A 63 -5.75 18.18 -0.81
C GLU A 63 -4.50 17.37 -1.20
N GLY A 64 -4.59 16.04 -1.18
CA GLY A 64 -3.43 15.17 -1.32
C GLY A 64 -3.06 14.83 -2.76
N TYR A 65 -1.76 14.61 -2.99
CA TYR A 65 -1.23 14.04 -4.24
C TYR A 65 -1.98 12.78 -4.72
N ARG A 66 -2.49 11.99 -3.76
CA ARG A 66 -3.28 10.78 -4.03
C ARG A 66 -4.59 11.10 -4.75
N ALA A 67 -5.28 12.17 -4.38
CA ALA A 67 -6.52 12.59 -5.01
C ALA A 67 -6.29 12.92 -6.49
N LYS A 68 -5.27 13.72 -6.79
CA LYS A 68 -4.93 14.08 -8.18
C LYS A 68 -4.61 12.87 -9.06
N VAL A 69 -3.86 11.90 -8.53
CA VAL A 69 -3.58 10.65 -9.25
C VAL A 69 -4.84 9.81 -9.45
N ARG A 70 -5.73 9.75 -8.45
CA ARG A 70 -7.03 9.08 -8.55
C ARG A 70 -7.88 9.68 -9.66
N ASP A 71 -8.02 10.99 -9.67
CA ASP A 71 -8.86 11.72 -10.62
C ASP A 71 -8.32 11.54 -12.05
N MET A 72 -7.03 11.69 -12.25
CA MET A 72 -6.38 11.41 -13.53
C MET A 72 -6.66 9.97 -14.02
N LEU A 73 -6.55 8.97 -13.14
CA LEU A 73 -6.81 7.57 -13.51
C LEU A 73 -8.31 7.32 -13.79
N ASN A 74 -9.21 8.03 -13.11
CA ASN A 74 -10.64 7.96 -13.39
C ASN A 74 -10.96 8.57 -14.75
N ASP A 75 -10.36 9.71 -15.11
CA ASP A 75 -10.54 10.34 -16.41
C ASP A 75 -10.04 9.45 -17.55
N PHE A 76 -8.89 8.81 -17.39
CA PHE A 76 -8.38 7.84 -18.36
C PHE A 76 -9.31 6.64 -18.50
N GLU A 77 -9.78 6.08 -17.39
CA GLU A 77 -10.71 4.93 -17.41
C GLU A 77 -12.04 5.28 -18.09
N ASN A 78 -12.55 6.50 -17.89
CA ASN A 78 -13.79 6.96 -18.52
C ASN A 78 -13.65 7.11 -20.05
N LYS A 79 -12.47 7.51 -20.54
CA LYS A 79 -12.18 7.65 -21.98
C LYS A 79 -11.75 6.34 -22.62
N TYR A 80 -11.00 5.53 -21.88
CA TYR A 80 -10.37 4.31 -22.36
C TYR A 80 -10.62 3.19 -21.34
N ALA A 81 -11.75 2.53 -21.46
CA ALA A 81 -12.15 1.46 -20.55
C ALA A 81 -11.10 0.35 -20.48
N GLY A 82 -10.79 -0.13 -19.27
CA GLY A 82 -9.77 -1.15 -19.02
C GLY A 82 -8.37 -0.59 -18.72
N THR A 83 -8.18 0.74 -18.74
CA THR A 83 -6.89 1.37 -18.42
C THR A 83 -6.38 0.96 -17.04
N LYS A 84 -7.24 0.99 -16.02
CA LYS A 84 -6.86 0.60 -14.64
C LYS A 84 -6.46 -0.86 -14.56
N GLN A 85 -7.19 -1.73 -15.24
CA GLN A 85 -6.88 -3.16 -15.29
C GLN A 85 -5.56 -3.43 -16.02
N GLY A 86 -5.32 -2.74 -17.14
CA GLY A 86 -4.06 -2.80 -17.87
C GLY A 86 -2.86 -2.39 -17.01
N ILE A 87 -2.99 -1.31 -16.24
CA ILE A 87 -1.95 -0.85 -15.30
C ILE A 87 -1.66 -1.91 -14.23
N ILE A 88 -2.70 -2.51 -13.64
CA ILE A 88 -2.55 -3.55 -12.60
C ILE A 88 -1.87 -4.79 -13.20
N ASN A 89 -2.30 -5.26 -14.36
CA ASN A 89 -1.73 -6.43 -15.02
C ASN A 89 -0.25 -6.22 -15.37
N SER A 90 0.09 -5.07 -15.95
CA SER A 90 1.47 -4.70 -16.24
C SER A 90 2.32 -4.64 -14.97
N PHE A 91 1.79 -4.05 -13.91
CA PHE A 91 2.47 -3.98 -12.63
C PHE A 91 2.74 -5.37 -12.04
N LEU A 92 1.75 -6.26 -12.06
CA LEU A 92 1.89 -7.63 -11.55
C LEU A 92 2.91 -8.46 -12.33
N THR A 93 3.04 -8.21 -13.63
CA THR A 93 4.08 -8.85 -14.46
C THR A 93 5.49 -8.42 -14.05
N VAL A 94 5.66 -7.16 -13.68
CA VAL A 94 6.97 -6.61 -13.27
C VAL A 94 7.28 -6.85 -11.78
N LEU A 95 6.25 -7.04 -10.96
CA LEU A 95 6.36 -7.15 -9.50
C LEU A 95 7.37 -8.20 -9.01
N PRO A 96 7.46 -9.42 -9.60
CA PRO A 96 8.47 -10.41 -9.18
C PRO A 96 9.90 -9.91 -9.33
N LEU A 97 10.18 -9.16 -10.42
CA LEU A 97 11.51 -8.56 -10.65
C LEU A 97 11.82 -7.48 -9.62
N LEU A 98 10.84 -6.64 -9.31
CA LEU A 98 10.97 -5.61 -8.28
C LEU A 98 11.21 -6.22 -6.90
N LYS A 99 10.51 -7.29 -6.54
CA LYS A 99 10.71 -8.02 -5.28
C LYS A 99 12.12 -8.60 -5.21
N LYS A 100 12.55 -9.34 -6.21
CA LYS A 100 13.90 -9.90 -6.28
C LYS A 100 15.01 -8.85 -6.16
N GLN A 101 14.78 -7.67 -6.71
CA GLN A 101 15.71 -6.55 -6.55
C GLN A 101 15.68 -5.97 -5.14
N SER A 102 14.50 -5.93 -4.50
CA SER A 102 14.33 -5.34 -3.16
C SER A 102 14.82 -6.24 -2.03
N GLU A 103 14.86 -7.55 -2.19
CA GLU A 103 15.44 -8.52 -1.25
C GLU A 103 16.92 -8.23 -0.94
N ARG A 104 17.61 -7.53 -1.84
CA ARG A 104 18.99 -7.06 -1.62
C ARG A 104 19.08 -5.86 -0.67
N TYR A 105 17.98 -5.30 -0.20
CA TYR A 105 17.94 -4.09 0.62
C TYR A 105 17.55 -4.37 2.09
N GLY A 106 18.49 -4.89 2.85
CA GLY A 106 18.51 -4.76 4.30
C GLY A 106 18.01 -5.97 5.08
N GLU A 107 18.89 -6.47 5.92
CA GLU A 107 18.56 -7.42 6.98
C GLU A 107 17.59 -6.77 7.98
N ILE A 108 16.56 -7.53 8.34
CA ILE A 108 15.67 -7.13 9.41
C ILE A 108 16.41 -7.27 10.73
N LYS A 109 16.52 -6.17 11.46
CA LYS A 109 17.11 -6.13 12.79
C LYS A 109 16.04 -6.31 13.86
N ILE A 110 16.43 -6.64 15.04
CA ILE A 110 15.58 -6.67 16.22
C ILE A 110 15.82 -5.38 17.00
N CYS A 111 14.75 -4.68 17.33
CA CYS A 111 14.82 -3.46 18.13
C CYS A 111 15.44 -3.76 19.50
N LYS A 112 16.50 -3.06 19.87
CA LYS A 112 17.20 -3.25 21.14
C LYS A 112 16.36 -2.90 22.37
N LYS A 113 15.26 -2.15 22.19
CA LYS A 113 14.38 -1.71 23.30
C LYS A 113 13.17 -2.59 23.51
N CYS A 114 12.43 -2.90 22.45
CA CYS A 114 11.16 -3.63 22.56
C CYS A 114 11.18 -5.05 21.98
N GLY A 115 12.31 -5.46 21.32
CA GLY A 115 12.41 -6.79 20.73
C GLY A 115 11.63 -6.98 19.41
N GLU A 116 10.95 -5.95 18.92
CA GLU A 116 10.19 -6.02 17.67
C GLU A 116 11.10 -5.90 16.44
N PRO A 117 10.70 -6.52 15.31
CA PRO A 117 11.42 -6.36 14.05
C PRO A 117 11.49 -4.91 13.59
N ALA A 118 12.66 -4.46 13.19
CA ALA A 118 12.91 -3.09 12.76
C ALA A 118 13.93 -3.03 11.63
N ASN A 119 13.93 -1.95 10.86
CA ASN A 119 14.94 -1.67 9.85
C ASN A 119 16.19 -0.99 10.45
N GLN A 120 16.10 -0.58 11.71
CA GLN A 120 17.14 0.13 12.46
C GLN A 120 17.38 -0.54 13.81
N GLU A 121 18.40 -0.13 14.54
CA GLU A 121 18.69 -0.67 15.88
C GLU A 121 17.60 -0.37 16.92
N ILE A 122 16.89 0.76 16.74
CA ILE A 122 15.72 1.16 17.52
C ILE A 122 14.58 1.39 16.55
N CYS A 123 13.41 0.80 16.82
CA CYS A 123 12.24 0.96 15.95
C CYS A 123 11.65 2.38 16.06
N ASN A 124 10.91 2.80 15.02
CA ASN A 124 10.30 4.13 14.98
C ASN A 124 9.36 4.38 16.15
N ALA A 125 8.64 3.36 16.63
CA ALA A 125 7.75 3.51 17.78
C ALA A 125 8.53 3.84 19.05
N CYS A 126 9.65 3.18 19.29
CA CYS A 126 10.52 3.47 20.45
C CYS A 126 11.16 4.85 20.35
N ASN A 127 11.57 5.28 19.15
CA ASN A 127 12.11 6.63 18.94
C ASN A 127 11.05 7.70 19.23
N LEU A 128 9.84 7.55 18.70
CA LEU A 128 8.73 8.49 18.95
C LEU A 128 8.36 8.56 20.43
N LEU A 129 8.35 7.42 21.15
CA LEU A 129 8.09 7.39 22.58
C LEU A 129 9.19 8.12 23.39
N GLU A 130 10.43 8.12 22.91
CA GLU A 130 11.50 8.90 23.55
C GLU A 130 11.36 10.40 23.29
N GLU A 131 11.04 10.79 22.07
CA GLU A 131 10.80 12.18 21.72
C GLU A 131 9.66 12.76 22.57
N LEU A 132 8.57 12.01 22.75
CA LEU A 132 7.42 12.43 23.59
C LEU A 132 7.75 12.50 25.08
N LYS A 133 8.76 11.80 25.56
CA LYS A 133 9.19 11.87 26.98
C LYS A 133 10.16 13.01 27.25
N ASN A 134 10.85 13.47 26.20
CA ASN A 134 11.88 14.52 26.31
C ASN A 134 11.37 15.91 25.89
N GLY A 135 10.14 16.04 25.42
CA GLY A 135 9.43 17.29 25.10
C GLY A 135 8.34 17.60 26.12
#